data_fdb0e17f774d7b7cbc9a7900780bdb94
#
_entry.id   fdb0e17f774d7b7cbc9a7900780bdb94
#
_cell.length_a   1.000
_cell.length_b   1.000
_cell.length_c   1.000
_cell.angle_alpha   90.00
_cell.angle_beta   90.00
_cell.angle_gamma   90.00
#
_symmetry.space_group_name_H-M   'P 1'
#
loop_
_entity.id
_entity.type
_entity.pdbx_description
1 polymer ?
#
loop_
_entity_poly.entity_id
_entity_poly.type
_entity_poly.pdbx_seq_one_letter_code
_entity_poly.pdbx_strand_id
1 'polypeptide(L)'
;MSRKLRREEYTVGWICALPVELAAAQEMLDEKYEDLERDEDDENLYSLGSVGGHNVVIVCLPAGRIGNNPAAAVATRMRATFKGIRFGLMVGIGGGVPSAEVDIRLGDVVVSQPDRTFGGVVQYDLGKATPSGFEWTGSLNSPPQILLGAVAKVRANELRGRSQLPEHFSKLNRIPQFQRDNAGSDVLFEATYDHEGGLTCELCKKEREVDRQQRESEEAVVHYGTIASGNQVMRDGRMRDKVSRELDGILCFEMEAAGLMNSFPCLVIRGICDYSDSHKNKRWQAYAAGTAAAHAKELLSVIPPTDVVKTRTAEEAIRGASYTSIRQEGSQFGDTRAFNSQVLQGNFYGVTISSRYPKSFPSSG
;
A
#
# COMPACT_ATOMS: atom_id res chain seq x y z
N MET A 1 -9.49 7.77 -33.65
CA MET A 1 -8.23 6.99 -33.60
C MET A 1 -7.76 7.01 -32.15
N SER A 2 -7.46 5.85 -31.58
CA SER A 2 -6.95 5.76 -30.22
C SER A 2 -5.52 6.34 -30.19
N ARG A 3 -5.15 6.97 -29.10
CA ARG A 3 -3.87 7.67 -28.95
C ARG A 3 -2.75 6.66 -28.65
N LYS A 4 -1.60 6.79 -29.30
CA LYS A 4 -0.39 6.00 -29.01
C LYS A 4 0.71 6.93 -28.49
N LEU A 5 1.24 6.63 -27.30
CA LEU A 5 2.32 7.40 -26.67
C LEU A 5 3.60 6.56 -26.61
N ARG A 6 4.75 7.21 -26.45
CA ARG A 6 6.01 6.55 -26.15
C ARG A 6 6.06 6.17 -24.66
N ARG A 7 6.87 5.17 -24.31
CA ARG A 7 7.00 4.67 -22.92
C ARG A 7 7.40 5.74 -21.91
N GLU A 8 8.23 6.69 -22.35
CA GLU A 8 8.73 7.79 -21.51
C GLU A 8 7.66 8.83 -21.16
N GLU A 9 6.55 8.85 -21.88
CA GLU A 9 5.46 9.80 -21.66
C GLU A 9 4.49 9.36 -20.56
N TYR A 10 4.60 8.11 -20.06
CA TYR A 10 3.83 7.62 -18.92
C TYR A 10 4.50 8.03 -17.62
N THR A 11 3.76 8.77 -16.78
CA THR A 11 4.30 9.40 -15.57
C THR A 11 3.78 8.77 -14.28
N VAL A 12 2.69 8.00 -14.34
CA VAL A 12 2.08 7.34 -13.19
C VAL A 12 1.98 5.85 -13.43
N GLY A 13 2.49 5.05 -12.47
CA GLY A 13 2.27 3.61 -12.41
C GLY A 13 1.07 3.30 -11.51
N TRP A 14 0.21 2.36 -11.91
CA TRP A 14 -0.90 1.88 -11.12
C TRP A 14 -0.82 0.37 -11.03
N ILE A 15 -0.68 -0.18 -9.81
CA ILE A 15 -0.48 -1.60 -9.57
C ILE A 15 -1.71 -2.17 -8.87
N CYS A 16 -2.22 -3.28 -9.40
CA CYS A 16 -3.32 -4.08 -8.85
C CYS A 16 -2.83 -5.50 -8.54
N ALA A 17 -3.41 -6.17 -7.55
CA ALA A 17 -3.09 -7.55 -7.22
C ALA A 17 -4.10 -8.56 -7.81
N LEU A 18 -5.35 -8.14 -7.99
CA LEU A 18 -6.45 -9.02 -8.37
C LEU A 18 -7.14 -8.54 -9.66
N PRO A 19 -7.73 -9.47 -10.45
CA PRO A 19 -8.48 -9.10 -11.66
C PRO A 19 -9.64 -8.13 -11.41
N VAL A 20 -10.31 -8.20 -10.26
CA VAL A 20 -11.40 -7.29 -9.88
C VAL A 20 -10.89 -5.86 -9.64
N GLU A 21 -9.68 -5.71 -9.12
CA GLU A 21 -9.02 -4.42 -8.93
C GLU A 21 -8.58 -3.83 -10.28
N LEU A 22 -8.03 -4.68 -11.16
CA LEU A 22 -7.70 -4.28 -12.53
C LEU A 22 -8.93 -3.79 -13.29
N ALA A 23 -10.06 -4.51 -13.18
CA ALA A 23 -11.31 -4.10 -13.83
C ALA A 23 -11.78 -2.73 -13.32
N ALA A 24 -11.75 -2.51 -12.00
CA ALA A 24 -12.07 -1.21 -11.41
C ALA A 24 -11.12 -0.09 -11.90
N ALA A 25 -9.81 -0.35 -11.95
CA ALA A 25 -8.82 0.61 -12.42
C ALA A 25 -9.01 0.98 -13.90
N GLN A 26 -9.34 -0.01 -14.76
CA GLN A 26 -9.60 0.22 -16.18
C GLN A 26 -10.83 1.11 -16.41
N GLU A 27 -11.88 0.97 -15.58
CA GLU A 27 -13.08 1.82 -15.65
C GLU A 27 -12.82 3.26 -15.19
N MET A 28 -11.74 3.51 -14.43
CA MET A 28 -11.34 4.87 -14.03
C MET A 28 -10.62 5.63 -15.14
N LEU A 29 -10.17 4.97 -16.21
CA LEU A 29 -9.54 5.66 -17.34
C LEU A 29 -10.50 6.68 -17.96
N ASP A 30 -9.99 7.86 -18.26
CA ASP A 30 -10.71 8.89 -19.03
C ASP A 30 -10.60 8.61 -20.52
N GLU A 31 -9.42 8.13 -20.96
CA GLU A 31 -9.14 7.69 -22.32
C GLU A 31 -8.26 6.43 -22.26
N LYS A 32 -8.61 5.42 -23.03
CA LYS A 32 -7.78 4.23 -23.23
C LYS A 32 -6.88 4.45 -24.44
N TYR A 33 -5.59 4.18 -24.28
CA TYR A 33 -4.58 4.29 -25.34
C TYR A 33 -4.35 2.94 -26.03
N GLU A 34 -3.68 3.00 -27.18
CA GLU A 34 -3.25 1.80 -27.91
C GLU A 34 -2.15 1.06 -27.14
N ASP A 35 -2.18 -0.25 -27.24
CA ASP A 35 -1.15 -1.09 -26.67
C ASP A 35 0.20 -0.83 -27.34
N LEU A 36 1.27 -0.89 -26.58
CA LEU A 36 2.64 -0.80 -27.09
C LEU A 36 3.18 -2.19 -27.43
N GLU A 37 4.14 -2.22 -28.35
CA GLU A 37 4.91 -3.44 -28.60
C GLU A 37 5.54 -3.92 -27.29
N ARG A 38 5.55 -5.23 -27.10
CA ARG A 38 6.10 -5.85 -25.90
C ARG A 38 7.61 -5.59 -25.82
N ASP A 39 8.09 -5.32 -24.63
CA ASP A 39 9.51 -5.34 -24.31
C ASP A 39 9.94 -6.80 -24.12
N GLU A 40 11.07 -7.22 -24.69
CA GLU A 40 11.52 -8.61 -24.66
C GLU A 40 11.79 -9.10 -23.23
N ASP A 41 12.24 -8.19 -22.35
CA ASP A 41 12.59 -8.47 -20.96
C ASP A 41 11.42 -8.30 -19.96
N ASP A 42 10.24 -7.88 -20.45
CA ASP A 42 9.07 -7.58 -19.60
C ASP A 42 7.87 -8.47 -19.95
N GLU A 43 7.54 -9.38 -19.05
CA GLU A 43 6.39 -10.28 -19.17
C GLU A 43 5.07 -9.69 -18.67
N ASN A 44 5.07 -8.48 -18.12
CA ASN A 44 3.85 -7.84 -17.64
C ASN A 44 2.91 -7.50 -18.79
N LEU A 45 1.61 -7.57 -18.51
CA LEU A 45 0.57 -7.07 -19.40
C LEU A 45 0.04 -5.74 -18.86
N TYR A 46 0.04 -4.72 -19.70
CA TYR A 46 -0.30 -3.37 -19.32
C TYR A 46 -1.61 -2.90 -19.93
N SER A 47 -2.35 -2.09 -19.19
CA SER A 47 -3.43 -1.26 -19.72
C SER A 47 -2.97 0.20 -19.70
N LEU A 48 -3.07 0.87 -20.82
CA LEU A 48 -2.53 2.20 -21.04
C LEU A 48 -3.67 3.21 -21.24
N GLY A 49 -3.52 4.39 -20.64
CA GLY A 49 -4.54 5.42 -20.77
C GLY A 49 -4.25 6.69 -19.98
N SER A 50 -5.27 7.50 -19.78
CA SER A 50 -5.19 8.71 -18.94
C SER A 50 -6.19 8.67 -17.79
N VAL A 51 -5.80 9.29 -16.66
CA VAL A 51 -6.65 9.56 -15.50
C VAL A 51 -6.34 10.97 -15.00
N GLY A 52 -7.34 11.85 -14.95
CA GLY A 52 -7.16 13.22 -14.47
C GLY A 52 -6.12 14.02 -15.27
N GLY A 53 -5.93 13.68 -16.55
CA GLY A 53 -4.92 14.30 -17.43
C GLY A 53 -3.50 13.71 -17.30
N HIS A 54 -3.27 12.73 -16.42
CA HIS A 54 -2.02 12.00 -16.30
C HIS A 54 -1.99 10.80 -17.23
N ASN A 55 -0.85 10.54 -17.87
CA ASN A 55 -0.62 9.31 -18.62
C ASN A 55 -0.29 8.19 -17.63
N VAL A 56 -1.17 7.20 -17.55
CA VAL A 56 -1.12 6.12 -16.55
C VAL A 56 -0.84 4.79 -17.23
N VAL A 57 0.05 4.00 -16.63
CA VAL A 57 0.25 2.59 -16.97
C VAL A 57 -0.26 1.74 -15.82
N ILE A 58 -1.24 0.86 -16.11
CA ILE A 58 -1.88 -0.04 -15.15
C ILE A 58 -1.33 -1.45 -15.38
N VAL A 59 -0.98 -2.13 -14.29
CA VAL A 59 -0.57 -3.53 -14.30
C VAL A 59 -1.27 -4.30 -13.19
N CYS A 60 -1.59 -5.57 -13.45
CA CYS A 60 -2.05 -6.51 -12.44
C CYS A 60 -1.01 -7.61 -12.21
N LEU A 61 -0.89 -8.06 -10.97
CA LEU A 61 -0.07 -9.23 -10.67
C LEU A 61 -0.57 -10.45 -11.45
N PRO A 62 0.32 -11.40 -11.80
CA PRO A 62 -0.09 -12.65 -12.45
C PRO A 62 -1.12 -13.41 -11.60
N ALA A 63 -2.13 -13.97 -12.26
CA ALA A 63 -3.23 -14.66 -11.59
C ALA A 63 -2.73 -15.74 -10.62
N GLY A 64 -3.20 -15.68 -9.36
CA GLY A 64 -2.79 -16.59 -8.29
C GLY A 64 -1.44 -16.27 -7.64
N ARG A 65 -0.74 -15.22 -8.06
CA ARG A 65 0.52 -14.77 -7.45
C ARG A 65 0.28 -13.44 -6.72
N ILE A 66 0.09 -13.52 -5.42
CA ILE A 66 -0.12 -12.38 -4.51
C ILE A 66 1.04 -12.27 -3.52
N GLY A 67 1.15 -11.14 -2.86
CA GLY A 67 2.14 -10.90 -1.81
C GLY A 67 3.31 -10.01 -2.24
N ASN A 68 4.19 -9.72 -1.28
CA ASN A 68 5.26 -8.74 -1.41
C ASN A 68 6.23 -9.04 -2.57
N ASN A 69 6.65 -10.30 -2.74
CA ASN A 69 7.64 -10.65 -3.76
C ASN A 69 7.11 -10.51 -5.19
N PRO A 70 5.91 -11.03 -5.56
CA PRO A 70 5.31 -10.78 -6.87
C PRO A 70 5.09 -9.29 -7.14
N ALA A 71 4.63 -8.53 -6.15
CA ALA A 71 4.43 -7.09 -6.28
C ALA A 71 5.74 -6.35 -6.59
N ALA A 72 6.83 -6.65 -5.85
CA ALA A 72 8.14 -6.10 -6.09
C ALA A 72 8.68 -6.41 -7.50
N ALA A 73 8.51 -7.66 -7.97
CA ALA A 73 8.95 -8.08 -9.30
C ALA A 73 8.21 -7.33 -10.41
N VAL A 74 6.87 -7.23 -10.32
CA VAL A 74 6.03 -6.51 -11.29
C VAL A 74 6.37 -5.03 -11.32
N ALA A 75 6.49 -4.37 -10.16
CA ALA A 75 6.84 -2.95 -10.07
C ALA A 75 8.23 -2.64 -10.63
N THR A 76 9.21 -3.52 -10.38
CA THR A 76 10.57 -3.35 -10.87
C THR A 76 10.61 -3.40 -12.41
N ARG A 77 9.93 -4.38 -13.02
CA ARG A 77 9.82 -4.47 -14.48
C ARG A 77 9.08 -3.27 -15.07
N MET A 78 7.92 -2.90 -14.50
CA MET A 78 7.18 -1.70 -14.95
C MET A 78 8.07 -0.47 -14.95
N ARG A 79 8.83 -0.22 -13.89
CA ARG A 79 9.74 0.92 -13.80
C ARG A 79 10.87 0.87 -14.84
N ALA A 80 11.40 -0.32 -15.12
CA ALA A 80 12.43 -0.50 -16.13
C ALA A 80 11.91 -0.23 -17.55
N THR A 81 10.68 -0.65 -17.85
CA THR A 81 10.01 -0.48 -19.15
C THR A 81 9.50 0.96 -19.35
N PHE A 82 8.93 1.59 -18.30
CA PHE A 82 8.37 2.94 -18.35
C PHE A 82 9.21 3.91 -17.53
N LYS A 83 10.35 4.33 -18.07
CA LYS A 83 11.34 5.19 -17.39
C LYS A 83 10.83 6.60 -17.05
N GLY A 84 9.69 7.00 -17.63
CA GLY A 84 9.02 8.26 -17.34
C GLY A 84 8.25 8.29 -16.02
N ILE A 85 7.99 7.13 -15.39
CA ILE A 85 7.22 7.04 -14.14
C ILE A 85 7.91 7.85 -13.04
N ARG A 86 7.10 8.69 -12.37
CA ARG A 86 7.49 9.56 -11.26
C ARG A 86 7.11 8.93 -9.91
N PHE A 87 5.94 8.37 -9.85
CA PHE A 87 5.42 7.65 -8.68
C PHE A 87 4.39 6.60 -9.09
N GLY A 88 4.04 5.74 -8.15
CA GLY A 88 3.00 4.75 -8.30
C GLY A 88 1.85 4.90 -7.31
N LEU A 89 0.75 4.24 -7.64
CA LEU A 89 -0.36 3.95 -6.77
C LEU A 89 -0.50 2.44 -6.65
N MET A 90 -0.49 1.91 -5.44
CA MET A 90 -0.88 0.53 -5.16
C MET A 90 -2.34 0.54 -4.72
N VAL A 91 -3.25 0.17 -5.63
CA VAL A 91 -4.69 0.29 -5.43
C VAL A 91 -5.34 -1.08 -5.46
N GLY A 92 -6.03 -1.41 -4.39
CA GLY A 92 -6.68 -2.70 -4.28
C GLY A 92 -7.58 -2.80 -3.06
N ILE A 93 -7.86 -4.02 -2.65
CA ILE A 93 -8.70 -4.31 -1.48
C ILE A 93 -7.85 -4.65 -0.26
N GLY A 94 -8.43 -4.52 0.92
CA GLY A 94 -7.82 -4.86 2.20
C GLY A 94 -8.85 -5.29 3.23
N GLY A 95 -8.37 -5.87 4.32
CA GLY A 95 -9.19 -6.21 5.47
C GLY A 95 -9.12 -5.13 6.54
N GLY A 96 -10.24 -4.52 6.89
CA GLY A 96 -10.34 -3.43 7.85
C GLY A 96 -10.07 -3.86 9.29
N VAL A 97 -9.64 -2.89 10.09
CA VAL A 97 -9.44 -3.03 11.53
C VAL A 97 -10.30 -1.98 12.25
N PRO A 98 -11.58 -2.27 12.51
CA PRO A 98 -12.44 -1.34 13.25
C PRO A 98 -11.98 -1.25 14.71
N SER A 99 -12.03 -0.05 15.26
CA SER A 99 -11.71 0.23 16.68
C SER A 99 -12.73 1.18 17.29
N ALA A 100 -12.58 1.45 18.59
CA ALA A 100 -13.43 2.44 19.25
C ALA A 100 -13.19 3.87 18.74
N GLU A 101 -11.96 4.16 18.26
CA GLU A 101 -11.56 5.46 17.74
C GLU A 101 -11.90 5.63 16.25
N VAL A 102 -11.91 4.51 15.48
CA VAL A 102 -12.08 4.55 14.02
C VAL A 102 -13.09 3.48 13.58
N ASP A 103 -14.31 3.93 13.24
CA ASP A 103 -15.39 3.08 12.75
C ASP A 103 -15.21 2.77 11.25
N ILE A 104 -14.24 1.90 10.95
CA ILE A 104 -14.01 1.39 9.59
C ILE A 104 -15.12 0.41 9.22
N ARG A 105 -15.71 0.58 8.01
CA ARG A 105 -16.78 -0.28 7.49
C ARG A 105 -16.45 -0.87 6.14
N LEU A 106 -17.21 -1.91 5.77
CA LEU A 106 -17.07 -2.53 4.45
C LEU A 106 -17.43 -1.51 3.35
N GLY A 107 -16.56 -1.42 2.34
CA GLY A 107 -16.66 -0.44 1.27
C GLY A 107 -15.91 0.86 1.54
N ASP A 108 -15.52 1.17 2.78
CA ASP A 108 -14.67 2.31 3.10
C ASP A 108 -13.31 2.20 2.41
N VAL A 109 -12.58 3.29 2.36
CA VAL A 109 -11.24 3.36 1.78
C VAL A 109 -10.21 3.69 2.87
N VAL A 110 -9.09 3.00 2.88
CA VAL A 110 -7.92 3.34 3.72
C VAL A 110 -6.78 3.78 2.81
N VAL A 111 -6.20 4.94 3.12
CA VAL A 111 -5.06 5.52 2.40
C VAL A 111 -3.85 5.56 3.32
N SER A 112 -2.70 5.07 2.84
CA SER A 112 -1.47 5.10 3.60
C SER A 112 -1.02 6.55 3.86
N GLN A 113 -0.90 6.89 5.12
CA GLN A 113 -0.43 8.20 5.55
C GLN A 113 0.59 8.01 6.67
N PRO A 114 1.73 8.71 6.66
CA PRO A 114 2.66 8.70 7.78
C PRO A 114 1.94 9.06 9.08
N ASP A 115 2.09 8.20 10.06
CA ASP A 115 1.55 8.39 11.40
C ASP A 115 2.56 7.89 12.45
N ARG A 116 2.76 8.69 13.50
CA ARG A 116 3.72 8.40 14.58
C ARG A 116 5.10 8.01 14.04
N THR A 117 5.51 6.75 14.25
CA THR A 117 6.82 6.23 13.84
C THR A 117 6.82 5.56 12.46
N PHE A 118 5.63 5.35 11.86
CA PHE A 118 5.51 4.63 10.60
C PHE A 118 5.35 5.59 9.40
N GLY A 119 5.91 5.19 8.26
CA GLY A 119 5.80 5.93 7.00
C GLY A 119 4.45 5.79 6.29
N GLY A 120 3.43 5.23 6.95
CA GLY A 120 2.10 4.95 6.39
C GLY A 120 1.88 3.48 6.03
N VAL A 121 2.95 2.70 5.91
CA VAL A 121 2.91 1.24 5.77
C VAL A 121 3.90 0.61 6.73
N VAL A 122 3.51 -0.49 7.38
CA VAL A 122 4.40 -1.29 8.22
C VAL A 122 4.36 -2.75 7.78
N GLN A 123 5.52 -3.40 7.68
CA GLN A 123 5.56 -4.84 7.43
C GLN A 123 5.40 -5.59 8.74
N TYR A 124 4.24 -6.21 8.97
CA TYR A 124 3.92 -6.85 10.24
C TYR A 124 4.46 -8.28 10.41
N ASP A 125 4.96 -8.90 9.36
CA ASP A 125 5.52 -10.25 9.37
C ASP A 125 7.05 -10.28 9.25
N LEU A 126 7.73 -9.12 9.34
CA LEU A 126 9.18 -9.00 9.31
C LEU A 126 9.71 -8.64 10.69
N GLY A 127 10.53 -9.52 11.27
CA GLY A 127 11.07 -9.30 12.60
C GLY A 127 11.85 -10.47 13.14
N LYS A 128 12.05 -10.47 14.45
CA LYS A 128 12.77 -11.51 15.20
C LYS A 128 11.82 -12.21 16.17
N ALA A 129 11.86 -13.53 16.21
CA ALA A 129 11.26 -14.31 17.28
C ALA A 129 12.19 -14.27 18.50
N THR A 130 11.71 -13.77 19.63
CA THR A 130 12.45 -13.69 20.90
C THR A 130 11.70 -14.44 22.00
N PRO A 131 12.34 -14.78 23.12
CA PRO A 131 11.63 -15.40 24.25
C PRO A 131 10.48 -14.54 24.80
N SER A 132 10.54 -13.22 24.63
CA SER A 132 9.49 -12.27 25.06
C SER A 132 8.39 -12.07 24.02
N GLY A 133 8.54 -12.60 22.80
CA GLY A 133 7.58 -12.44 21.72
C GLY A 133 8.22 -12.05 20.39
N PHE A 134 7.44 -11.44 19.52
CA PHE A 134 7.90 -10.99 18.21
C PHE A 134 8.35 -9.53 18.29
N GLU A 135 9.58 -9.25 17.82
CA GLU A 135 10.14 -7.91 17.69
C GLU A 135 10.18 -7.52 16.22
N TRP A 136 9.38 -6.52 15.81
CA TRP A 136 9.41 -6.00 14.44
C TRP A 136 10.74 -5.31 14.14
N THR A 137 11.22 -5.48 12.93
CA THR A 137 12.48 -4.87 12.47
C THR A 137 12.31 -4.25 11.08
N GLY A 138 13.17 -3.28 10.78
CA GLY A 138 13.13 -2.57 9.51
C GLY A 138 12.13 -1.41 9.49
N SER A 139 12.22 -0.60 8.46
CA SER A 139 11.32 0.51 8.18
C SER A 139 11.00 0.56 6.70
N LEU A 140 9.82 1.07 6.39
CA LEU A 140 9.38 1.31 5.02
C LEU A 140 9.36 2.81 4.74
N ASN A 141 9.68 3.18 3.50
CA ASN A 141 9.67 4.58 3.08
C ASN A 141 8.26 5.16 3.10
N SER A 142 8.16 6.45 3.38
CA SER A 142 6.90 7.19 3.24
C SER A 142 6.56 7.45 1.77
N PRO A 143 5.27 7.66 1.44
CA PRO A 143 4.87 8.09 0.11
C PRO A 143 5.54 9.41 -0.30
N PRO A 144 5.75 9.63 -1.61
CA PRO A 144 6.29 10.88 -2.12
C PRO A 144 5.51 12.11 -1.67
N GLN A 145 6.21 13.21 -1.41
CA GLN A 145 5.61 14.45 -0.90
C GLN A 145 4.47 14.99 -1.79
N ILE A 146 4.58 14.84 -3.12
CA ILE A 146 3.53 15.26 -4.05
C ILE A 146 2.22 14.49 -3.81
N LEU A 147 2.30 13.19 -3.49
CA LEU A 147 1.15 12.37 -3.16
C LEU A 147 0.57 12.71 -1.78
N LEU A 148 1.42 12.94 -0.78
CA LEU A 148 0.97 13.41 0.54
C LEU A 148 0.34 14.80 0.48
N GLY A 149 0.85 15.69 -0.39
CA GLY A 149 0.22 16.97 -0.69
C GLY A 149 -1.15 16.83 -1.34
N ALA A 150 -1.32 15.85 -2.26
CA ALA A 150 -2.60 15.52 -2.87
C ALA A 150 -3.59 14.97 -1.82
N VAL A 151 -3.14 14.08 -0.94
CA VAL A 151 -3.94 13.58 0.21
C VAL A 151 -4.46 14.76 1.04
N ALA A 152 -3.60 15.70 1.42
CA ALA A 152 -4.01 16.87 2.19
C ALA A 152 -5.06 17.72 1.44
N LYS A 153 -4.92 17.86 0.12
CA LYS A 153 -5.88 18.63 -0.72
C LYS A 153 -7.22 17.92 -0.85
N VAL A 154 -7.24 16.59 -1.04
CA VAL A 154 -8.47 15.79 -1.09
C VAL A 154 -9.19 15.88 0.26
N ARG A 155 -8.50 15.68 1.38
CA ARG A 155 -9.07 15.80 2.73
C ARG A 155 -9.67 17.20 2.98
N ALA A 156 -9.00 18.24 2.52
CA ALA A 156 -9.57 19.61 2.61
C ALA A 156 -10.84 19.78 1.77
N ASN A 157 -10.94 19.09 0.62
CA ASN A 157 -12.16 19.07 -0.19
C ASN A 157 -13.28 18.27 0.50
N GLU A 158 -12.96 17.12 1.10
CA GLU A 158 -13.92 16.33 1.91
C GLU A 158 -14.52 17.16 3.05
N LEU A 159 -13.69 17.84 3.83
CA LEU A 159 -14.15 18.75 4.91
C LEU A 159 -15.05 19.89 4.42
N ARG A 160 -14.96 20.25 3.14
CA ARG A 160 -15.80 21.27 2.50
C ARG A 160 -17.02 20.70 1.80
N GLY A 161 -17.28 19.36 1.93
CA GLY A 161 -18.36 18.67 1.24
C GLY A 161 -18.18 18.66 -0.29
N ARG A 162 -16.92 18.57 -0.78
CA ARG A 162 -16.56 18.61 -2.20
C ARG A 162 -15.80 17.35 -2.64
N SER A 163 -16.05 16.21 -2.00
CA SER A 163 -15.49 14.92 -2.46
C SER A 163 -16.08 14.58 -3.83
N GLN A 164 -15.23 14.13 -4.73
CA GLN A 164 -15.59 13.63 -6.06
C GLN A 164 -15.65 12.09 -6.11
N LEU A 165 -15.41 11.41 -4.98
CA LEU A 165 -15.44 9.96 -4.93
C LEU A 165 -16.76 9.37 -5.43
N PRO A 166 -17.95 9.86 -4.99
CA PRO A 166 -19.23 9.34 -5.49
C PRO A 166 -19.41 9.53 -7.00
N GLU A 167 -18.98 10.68 -7.55
CA GLU A 167 -19.03 10.95 -8.98
C GLU A 167 -18.15 9.97 -9.77
N HIS A 168 -16.90 9.76 -9.33
CA HIS A 168 -16.00 8.83 -9.99
C HIS A 168 -16.49 7.39 -9.86
N PHE A 169 -17.02 7.00 -8.70
CA PHE A 169 -17.59 5.68 -8.49
C PHE A 169 -18.82 5.41 -9.40
N SER A 170 -19.59 6.45 -9.74
CA SER A 170 -20.79 6.32 -10.58
C SER A 170 -20.53 5.65 -11.94
N LYS A 171 -19.29 5.71 -12.45
CA LYS A 171 -18.88 5.00 -13.67
C LYS A 171 -19.04 3.49 -13.56
N LEU A 172 -18.93 2.94 -12.36
CA LEU A 172 -19.05 1.51 -12.05
C LEU A 172 -20.50 1.06 -11.83
N ASN A 173 -21.45 1.97 -11.59
CA ASN A 173 -22.85 1.65 -11.31
C ASN A 173 -23.54 0.84 -12.41
N ARG A 174 -23.06 0.92 -13.65
CA ARG A 174 -23.54 0.12 -14.78
C ARG A 174 -23.13 -1.35 -14.73
N ILE A 175 -22.16 -1.71 -13.89
CA ILE A 175 -21.59 -3.04 -13.79
C ILE A 175 -22.12 -3.70 -12.50
N PRO A 176 -22.99 -4.73 -12.60
CA PRO A 176 -23.68 -5.28 -11.43
C PRO A 176 -22.75 -5.72 -10.28
N GLN A 177 -21.56 -6.26 -10.60
CA GLN A 177 -20.62 -6.72 -9.58
C GLN A 177 -20.09 -5.62 -8.66
N PHE A 178 -20.05 -4.36 -9.15
CA PHE A 178 -19.57 -3.22 -8.37
C PHE A 178 -20.68 -2.48 -7.63
N GLN A 179 -21.95 -2.85 -7.82
CA GLN A 179 -23.08 -2.19 -7.14
C GLN A 179 -23.11 -2.54 -5.66
N ARG A 180 -23.37 -1.54 -4.82
CA ARG A 180 -23.46 -1.67 -3.36
C ARG A 180 -24.49 -2.72 -2.93
N ASP A 181 -25.65 -2.75 -3.59
CA ASP A 181 -26.76 -3.65 -3.27
C ASP A 181 -26.38 -5.13 -3.43
N ASN A 182 -25.44 -5.45 -4.31
CA ASN A 182 -24.94 -6.80 -4.53
C ASN A 182 -23.84 -7.23 -3.54
N ALA A 183 -23.26 -6.29 -2.79
CA ALA A 183 -22.25 -6.59 -1.79
C ALA A 183 -22.82 -7.21 -0.50
N GLY A 184 -24.10 -6.95 -0.19
CA GLY A 184 -24.78 -7.46 1.00
C GLY A 184 -24.63 -6.54 2.22
N SER A 185 -25.07 -7.05 3.38
CA SER A 185 -25.03 -6.30 4.64
C SER A 185 -23.60 -6.11 5.15
N ASP A 186 -23.34 -4.97 5.76
CA ASP A 186 -22.12 -4.68 6.50
C ASP A 186 -22.29 -5.19 7.94
N VAL A 187 -21.74 -6.36 8.24
CA VAL A 187 -21.83 -7.00 9.56
C VAL A 187 -20.44 -7.19 10.13
N LEU A 188 -20.21 -6.66 11.32
CA LEU A 188 -19.02 -6.90 12.12
C LEU A 188 -19.36 -7.83 13.27
N PHE A 189 -18.60 -8.90 13.43
CA PHE A 189 -18.70 -9.79 14.59
C PHE A 189 -17.64 -9.45 15.65
N GLU A 190 -17.92 -9.86 16.90
CA GLU A 190 -16.92 -9.77 17.96
C GLU A 190 -15.62 -10.49 17.56
N ALA A 191 -14.46 -9.90 17.84
CA ALA A 191 -13.16 -10.45 17.50
C ALA A 191 -12.89 -11.85 18.10
N THR A 192 -13.61 -12.19 19.18
CA THR A 192 -13.51 -13.48 19.87
C THR A 192 -14.45 -14.54 19.34
N TYR A 193 -15.35 -14.19 18.43
CA TYR A 193 -16.31 -15.11 17.83
C TYR A 193 -15.81 -15.59 16.49
N ASP A 194 -15.67 -16.91 16.33
CA ASP A 194 -15.22 -17.52 15.10
C ASP A 194 -16.42 -17.88 14.22
N HIS A 195 -16.22 -17.81 12.89
CA HIS A 195 -17.24 -18.13 11.89
C HIS A 195 -17.77 -19.55 12.05
N GLU A 196 -19.09 -19.71 12.03
CA GLU A 196 -19.78 -21.00 12.13
C GLU A 196 -20.32 -21.45 10.77
N GLY A 197 -19.77 -22.53 10.24
CA GLY A 197 -20.27 -23.22 9.04
C GLY A 197 -20.06 -22.48 7.71
N GLY A 198 -20.48 -23.06 6.63
CA GLY A 198 -20.73 -22.53 5.29
C GLY A 198 -19.72 -21.54 4.65
N LEU A 199 -20.17 -20.96 3.53
CA LEU A 199 -19.43 -19.89 2.81
C LEU A 199 -19.95 -18.48 3.15
N THR A 200 -21.04 -18.39 3.89
CA THR A 200 -21.72 -17.14 4.31
C THR A 200 -21.96 -17.16 5.81
N CYS A 201 -22.22 -16.00 6.39
CA CYS A 201 -22.50 -15.87 7.82
C CYS A 201 -23.98 -16.16 8.21
N GLU A 202 -24.74 -16.87 7.37
CA GLU A 202 -26.15 -17.20 7.65
C GLU A 202 -26.35 -18.09 8.88
N LEU A 203 -25.34 -18.89 9.23
CA LEU A 203 -25.35 -19.74 10.41
C LEU A 203 -24.71 -19.07 11.64
N CYS A 204 -24.11 -17.90 11.46
CA CYS A 204 -23.50 -17.17 12.56
C CYS A 204 -24.56 -16.57 13.50
N LYS A 205 -24.22 -16.48 14.78
CA LYS A 205 -25.12 -15.99 15.84
C LYS A 205 -25.22 -14.48 15.78
N LYS A 206 -26.42 -13.94 15.59
CA LYS A 206 -26.68 -12.50 15.56
C LYS A 206 -26.33 -11.80 16.88
N GLU A 207 -26.44 -12.49 17.99
CA GLU A 207 -26.09 -11.97 19.34
C GLU A 207 -24.59 -11.70 19.49
N ARG A 208 -23.78 -12.14 18.51
CA ARG A 208 -22.33 -11.93 18.46
C ARG A 208 -21.94 -10.83 17.45
N GLU A 209 -22.94 -10.21 16.84
CA GLU A 209 -22.71 -9.01 16.02
C GLU A 209 -22.39 -7.82 16.92
N VAL A 210 -21.44 -7.00 16.52
CA VAL A 210 -21.11 -5.76 17.22
C VAL A 210 -22.15 -4.72 16.83
N ASP A 211 -22.88 -4.21 17.82
CA ASP A 211 -23.80 -3.09 17.60
C ASP A 211 -23.01 -1.82 17.31
N ARG A 212 -23.28 -1.21 16.17
CA ARG A 212 -22.63 0.02 15.73
C ARG A 212 -23.64 1.09 15.41
N GLN A 213 -23.32 2.33 15.76
CA GLN A 213 -24.15 3.47 15.45
C GLN A 213 -24.43 3.56 13.94
N GLN A 214 -25.69 3.73 13.56
CA GLN A 214 -26.03 3.89 12.14
C GLN A 214 -25.38 5.14 11.57
N ARG A 215 -24.74 5.02 10.39
CA ARG A 215 -24.24 6.19 9.65
C ARG A 215 -25.39 6.94 8.98
N GLU A 216 -25.23 8.26 8.86
CA GLU A 216 -26.20 9.12 8.16
C GLU A 216 -26.24 8.85 6.65
N SER A 217 -25.12 8.38 6.08
CA SER A 217 -24.97 8.03 4.66
C SER A 217 -24.35 6.65 4.50
N GLU A 218 -24.74 5.93 3.45
CA GLU A 218 -24.12 4.67 3.02
C GLU A 218 -22.89 4.90 2.13
N GLU A 219 -22.49 6.14 1.89
CA GLU A 219 -21.31 6.46 1.11
C GLU A 219 -20.04 5.96 1.79
N ALA A 220 -19.06 5.58 0.97
CA ALA A 220 -17.76 5.15 1.46
C ALA A 220 -17.04 6.31 2.15
N VAL A 221 -16.52 6.05 3.36
CA VAL A 221 -15.70 7.00 4.12
C VAL A 221 -14.23 6.68 3.86
N VAL A 222 -13.41 7.74 3.77
CA VAL A 222 -11.97 7.60 3.56
C VAL A 222 -11.23 7.80 4.88
N HIS A 223 -10.42 6.82 5.26
CA HIS A 223 -9.60 6.82 6.46
C HIS A 223 -8.12 6.96 6.08
N TYR A 224 -7.34 7.65 6.89
CA TYR A 224 -5.95 7.96 6.62
C TYR A 224 -5.07 7.51 7.78
N GLY A 225 -4.08 6.67 7.54
CA GLY A 225 -3.20 6.16 8.58
C GLY A 225 -2.34 4.97 8.15
N THR A 226 -1.93 4.16 9.11
CA THR A 226 -1.01 3.05 8.89
C THR A 226 -1.71 1.81 8.36
N ILE A 227 -1.16 1.24 7.29
CA ILE A 227 -1.56 -0.03 6.68
C ILE A 227 -0.55 -1.11 7.06
N ALA A 228 -1.01 -2.26 7.55
CA ALA A 228 -0.17 -3.42 7.81
C ALA A 228 -0.05 -4.29 6.55
N SER A 229 1.17 -4.50 6.09
CA SER A 229 1.48 -5.32 4.92
C SER A 229 2.22 -6.59 5.33
N GLY A 230 1.93 -7.73 4.70
CA GLY A 230 2.64 -8.99 4.95
C GLY A 230 2.15 -10.12 4.06
N ASN A 231 2.85 -11.26 4.08
CA ASN A 231 2.54 -12.40 3.19
C ASN A 231 1.48 -13.36 3.76
N GLN A 232 0.88 -13.03 4.91
CA GLN A 232 -0.14 -13.85 5.54
C GLN A 232 -1.52 -13.21 5.43
N VAL A 233 -2.51 -14.00 5.03
CA VAL A 233 -3.92 -13.58 5.06
C VAL A 233 -4.39 -13.54 6.51
N MET A 234 -4.70 -12.36 7.03
CA MET A 234 -5.29 -12.22 8.36
C MET A 234 -6.75 -12.71 8.34
N ARG A 235 -7.05 -13.74 9.14
CA ARG A 235 -8.37 -14.35 9.32
C ARG A 235 -8.72 -14.64 10.78
N ASP A 236 -8.01 -14.02 11.69
CA ASP A 236 -8.21 -14.16 13.14
C ASP A 236 -8.40 -12.77 13.76
N GLY A 237 -9.61 -12.49 14.25
CA GLY A 237 -9.97 -11.20 14.86
C GLY A 237 -9.13 -10.87 16.10
N ARG A 238 -8.77 -11.88 16.91
CA ARG A 238 -7.93 -11.71 18.11
C ARG A 238 -6.50 -11.30 17.71
N MET A 239 -5.94 -12.00 16.69
CA MET A 239 -4.60 -11.68 16.17
C MET A 239 -4.60 -10.31 15.50
N ARG A 240 -5.62 -9.98 14.69
CA ARG A 240 -5.83 -8.66 14.11
C ARG A 240 -5.74 -7.56 15.17
N ASP A 241 -6.54 -7.68 16.22
CA ASP A 241 -6.60 -6.67 17.29
C ASP A 241 -5.30 -6.62 18.11
N LYS A 242 -4.63 -7.77 18.31
CA LYS A 242 -3.32 -7.82 18.96
C LYS A 242 -2.28 -7.05 18.14
N VAL A 243 -2.11 -7.38 16.85
CA VAL A 243 -1.13 -6.73 15.97
C VAL A 243 -1.43 -5.23 15.84
N SER A 244 -2.70 -4.85 15.75
CA SER A 244 -3.10 -3.44 15.69
C SER A 244 -2.66 -2.66 16.94
N ARG A 245 -2.88 -3.20 18.14
CA ARG A 245 -2.46 -2.55 19.39
C ARG A 245 -0.94 -2.45 19.50
N GLU A 246 -0.21 -3.50 19.11
CA GLU A 246 1.25 -3.56 19.20
C GLU A 246 1.95 -2.65 18.17
N LEU A 247 1.24 -2.29 17.08
CA LEU A 247 1.72 -1.38 16.02
C LEU A 247 0.97 -0.04 16.02
N ASP A 248 0.53 0.43 17.20
CA ASP A 248 -0.03 1.78 17.41
C ASP A 248 -1.29 2.14 16.59
N GLY A 249 -2.14 1.16 16.27
CA GLY A 249 -3.42 1.43 15.63
C GLY A 249 -3.39 1.33 14.10
N ILE A 250 -3.29 0.10 13.59
CA ILE A 250 -3.40 -0.18 12.16
C ILE A 250 -4.85 -0.04 11.69
N LEU A 251 -5.06 0.49 10.48
CA LEU A 251 -6.38 0.67 9.89
C LEU A 251 -6.80 -0.49 8.98
N CYS A 252 -5.86 -1.13 8.29
CA CYS A 252 -6.17 -2.32 7.49
C CYS A 252 -4.96 -3.22 7.28
N PHE A 253 -5.22 -4.47 6.88
CA PHE A 253 -4.24 -5.46 6.43
C PHE A 253 -4.33 -5.67 4.93
N GLU A 254 -3.17 -5.78 4.27
CA GLU A 254 -3.03 -6.14 2.86
C GLU A 254 -1.73 -6.95 2.64
N MET A 255 -1.38 -7.32 1.41
CA MET A 255 -0.32 -8.31 1.20
C MET A 255 0.81 -7.89 0.25
N GLU A 256 0.80 -6.70 -0.33
CA GLU A 256 1.71 -6.33 -1.43
C GLU A 256 2.61 -5.14 -1.14
N ALA A 257 2.13 -4.17 -0.37
CA ALA A 257 2.75 -2.85 -0.25
C ALA A 257 4.17 -2.89 0.34
N ALA A 258 4.46 -3.79 1.28
CA ALA A 258 5.81 -3.89 1.85
C ALA A 258 6.87 -4.25 0.79
N GLY A 259 6.50 -4.97 -0.28
CA GLY A 259 7.38 -5.24 -1.40
C GLY A 259 7.68 -4.02 -2.29
N LEU A 260 6.90 -2.96 -2.17
CA LEU A 260 6.98 -1.78 -3.03
C LEU A 260 7.66 -0.59 -2.35
N MET A 261 7.32 -0.28 -1.10
CA MET A 261 7.59 1.00 -0.46
C MET A 261 9.06 1.43 -0.48
N ASN A 262 10.00 0.48 -0.42
CA ASN A 262 11.43 0.78 -0.45
C ASN A 262 12.05 0.79 -1.85
N SER A 263 11.34 0.27 -2.87
CA SER A 263 11.84 0.10 -4.23
C SER A 263 11.02 0.82 -5.30
N PHE A 264 9.86 1.35 -4.94
CA PHE A 264 8.96 2.05 -5.84
C PHE A 264 8.22 3.16 -5.08
N PRO A 265 8.52 4.45 -5.33
CA PRO A 265 7.86 5.56 -4.64
C PRO A 265 6.35 5.53 -4.90
N CYS A 266 5.54 5.13 -3.93
CA CYS A 266 4.10 4.95 -4.13
C CYS A 266 3.26 5.34 -2.92
N LEU A 267 1.96 5.49 -3.15
CA LEU A 267 0.90 5.59 -2.15
C LEU A 267 0.04 4.34 -2.21
N VAL A 268 -0.40 3.84 -1.07
CA VAL A 268 -1.24 2.65 -0.96
C VAL A 268 -2.69 3.07 -0.66
N ILE A 269 -3.63 2.54 -1.43
CA ILE A 269 -5.07 2.81 -1.31
C ILE A 269 -5.80 1.48 -1.27
N ARG A 270 -6.57 1.24 -0.22
CA ARG A 270 -7.27 -0.03 -0.01
C ARG A 270 -8.75 0.18 0.26
N GLY A 271 -9.61 -0.45 -0.56
CA GLY A 271 -11.02 -0.58 -0.27
C GLY A 271 -11.25 -1.74 0.71
N ILE A 272 -12.07 -1.53 1.71
CA ILE A 272 -12.29 -2.49 2.78
C ILE A 272 -13.32 -3.53 2.36
N CYS A 273 -12.90 -4.78 2.18
CA CYS A 273 -13.75 -5.87 1.70
C CYS A 273 -14.11 -6.93 2.75
N ASP A 274 -13.44 -6.91 3.89
CA ASP A 274 -13.67 -7.77 5.06
C ASP A 274 -13.05 -7.14 6.32
N TYR A 275 -13.22 -7.77 7.48
CA TYR A 275 -12.69 -7.27 8.75
C TYR A 275 -11.45 -8.03 9.26
N SER A 276 -10.70 -8.67 8.39
CA SER A 276 -9.49 -9.42 8.75
C SER A 276 -9.73 -10.49 9.84
N ASP A 277 -10.88 -11.13 9.80
CA ASP A 277 -11.31 -12.16 10.75
C ASP A 277 -11.77 -13.45 10.03
N SER A 278 -12.30 -14.41 10.79
CA SER A 278 -12.77 -15.69 10.25
C SER A 278 -14.03 -15.58 9.39
N HIS A 279 -14.79 -14.47 9.47
CA HIS A 279 -16.02 -14.20 8.72
C HIS A 279 -15.75 -13.69 7.29
N LYS A 280 -14.47 -13.61 6.91
CA LYS A 280 -14.01 -13.15 5.58
C LYS A 280 -14.68 -13.92 4.44
N ASN A 281 -15.36 -13.19 3.56
CA ASN A 281 -15.98 -13.70 2.34
C ASN A 281 -15.64 -12.77 1.17
N LYS A 282 -16.07 -13.10 -0.05
CA LYS A 282 -15.70 -12.33 -1.26
C LYS A 282 -16.76 -11.33 -1.73
N ARG A 283 -17.88 -11.21 -1.03
CA ARG A 283 -19.03 -10.44 -1.53
C ARG A 283 -18.74 -8.96 -1.74
N TRP A 284 -17.93 -8.37 -0.85
CA TRP A 284 -17.58 -6.96 -0.90
C TRP A 284 -16.38 -6.62 -1.79
N GLN A 285 -15.68 -7.61 -2.34
CA GLN A 285 -14.43 -7.36 -3.05
C GLN A 285 -14.58 -6.40 -4.23
N ALA A 286 -15.63 -6.56 -5.04
CA ALA A 286 -15.82 -5.72 -6.21
C ALA A 286 -16.18 -4.28 -5.82
N TYR A 287 -17.14 -4.10 -4.90
CA TYR A 287 -17.52 -2.76 -4.41
C TYR A 287 -16.31 -2.04 -3.79
N ALA A 288 -15.57 -2.71 -2.91
CA ALA A 288 -14.38 -2.18 -2.26
C ALA A 288 -13.26 -1.83 -3.26
N ALA A 289 -13.03 -2.67 -4.28
CA ALA A 289 -12.09 -2.35 -5.35
C ALA A 289 -12.53 -1.09 -6.12
N GLY A 290 -13.83 -0.94 -6.36
CA GLY A 290 -14.42 0.21 -7.01
C GLY A 290 -14.23 1.51 -6.22
N THR A 291 -14.48 1.49 -4.90
CA THR A 291 -14.29 2.68 -4.03
C THR A 291 -12.83 3.10 -3.96
N ALA A 292 -11.90 2.12 -3.84
CA ALA A 292 -10.47 2.40 -3.87
C ALA A 292 -10.02 3.01 -5.19
N ALA A 293 -10.50 2.49 -6.33
CA ALA A 293 -10.17 3.01 -7.66
C ALA A 293 -10.75 4.41 -7.89
N ALA A 294 -11.97 4.67 -7.44
CA ALA A 294 -12.60 6.00 -7.52
C ALA A 294 -11.83 7.04 -6.70
N HIS A 295 -11.40 6.68 -5.48
CA HIS A 295 -10.57 7.55 -4.65
C HIS A 295 -9.18 7.80 -5.27
N ALA A 296 -8.56 6.78 -5.87
CA ALA A 296 -7.30 6.95 -6.58
C ALA A 296 -7.42 7.93 -7.75
N LYS A 297 -8.55 7.90 -8.48
CA LYS A 297 -8.86 8.88 -9.53
C LYS A 297 -9.05 10.28 -8.96
N GLU A 298 -9.80 10.44 -7.86
CA GLU A 298 -9.96 11.72 -7.18
C GLU A 298 -8.61 12.30 -6.76
N LEU A 299 -7.73 11.47 -6.18
CA LEU A 299 -6.37 11.86 -5.80
C LEU A 299 -5.56 12.37 -6.99
N LEU A 300 -5.55 11.66 -8.11
CA LEU A 300 -4.85 12.11 -9.32
C LEU A 300 -5.44 13.40 -9.88
N SER A 301 -6.76 13.58 -9.83
CA SER A 301 -7.46 14.75 -10.38
C SER A 301 -7.10 16.06 -9.67
N VAL A 302 -6.60 16.01 -8.43
CA VAL A 302 -6.17 17.21 -7.71
C VAL A 302 -4.69 17.59 -7.93
N ILE A 303 -3.92 16.74 -8.62
CA ILE A 303 -2.51 16.98 -8.93
C ILE A 303 -2.41 17.55 -10.36
N PRO A 304 -1.81 18.74 -10.58
CA PRO A 304 -1.56 19.23 -11.94
C PRO A 304 -0.57 18.31 -12.67
N PRO A 305 -0.88 17.83 -13.89
CA PRO A 305 0.04 16.99 -14.67
C PRO A 305 1.40 17.65 -14.93
N THR A 306 1.41 18.98 -15.12
CA THR A 306 2.62 19.77 -15.30
C THR A 306 3.57 19.72 -14.10
N ASP A 307 3.04 19.54 -12.90
CA ASP A 307 3.86 19.46 -11.68
C ASP A 307 4.47 18.06 -11.52
N VAL A 308 3.75 17.02 -11.93
CA VAL A 308 4.28 15.64 -11.95
C VAL A 308 5.51 15.55 -12.84
N VAL A 309 5.48 16.11 -14.04
CA VAL A 309 6.62 16.06 -14.97
C VAL A 309 7.88 16.73 -14.41
N LYS A 310 7.73 17.72 -13.52
CA LYS A 310 8.86 18.41 -12.86
C LYS A 310 9.47 17.61 -11.69
N THR A 311 8.79 16.58 -11.18
CA THR A 311 9.34 15.75 -10.11
C THR A 311 10.42 14.80 -10.65
N ARG A 312 11.24 14.28 -9.76
CA ARG A 312 12.23 13.24 -10.11
C ARG A 312 11.51 11.99 -10.60
N THR A 313 12.13 11.27 -11.54
CA THR A 313 11.66 9.92 -11.89
C THR A 313 11.76 8.99 -10.69
N ALA A 314 10.97 7.91 -10.69
CA ALA A 314 11.03 6.90 -9.64
C ALA A 314 12.46 6.34 -9.50
N GLU A 315 13.17 6.14 -10.60
CA GLU A 315 14.56 5.69 -10.61
C GLU A 315 15.52 6.69 -9.93
N GLU A 316 15.39 7.98 -10.26
CA GLU A 316 16.21 9.04 -9.64
C GLU A 316 15.90 9.20 -8.14
N ALA A 317 14.65 9.04 -7.74
CA ALA A 317 14.24 9.12 -6.33
C ALA A 317 14.88 8.00 -5.49
N ILE A 318 14.89 6.77 -6.00
CA ILE A 318 15.50 5.61 -5.33
C ILE A 318 17.03 5.78 -5.24
N ARG A 319 17.68 6.16 -6.32
CA ARG A 319 19.13 6.43 -6.32
C ARG A 319 19.50 7.54 -5.34
N GLY A 320 18.73 8.61 -5.28
CA GLY A 320 18.94 9.71 -4.34
C GLY A 320 18.82 9.27 -2.87
N ALA A 321 17.88 8.42 -2.52
CA ALA A 321 17.73 7.88 -1.18
C ALA A 321 18.92 6.99 -0.76
N SER A 322 19.44 6.17 -1.69
CA SER A 322 20.63 5.33 -1.44
C SER A 322 21.90 6.17 -1.18
N TYR A 323 22.09 7.27 -1.88
CA TYR A 323 23.24 8.17 -1.65
C TYR A 323 23.15 8.91 -0.30
N THR A 324 21.96 9.24 0.17
CA THR A 324 21.76 9.94 1.44
C THR A 324 22.02 9.01 2.62
N SER A 325 21.62 7.76 2.56
CA SER A 325 21.88 6.75 3.62
C SER A 325 23.39 6.47 3.76
N ILE A 326 24.12 6.32 2.65
CA ILE A 326 25.57 6.10 2.66
C ILE A 326 26.30 7.31 3.27
N ARG A 327 25.82 8.53 3.04
CA ARG A 327 26.44 9.74 3.58
C ARG A 327 26.16 9.92 5.09
N GLN A 328 25.01 9.51 5.58
CA GLN A 328 24.69 9.52 7.02
C GLN A 328 25.50 8.47 7.78
N GLU A 329 25.67 7.27 7.25
CA GLU A 329 26.57 6.27 7.84
C GLU A 329 28.02 6.74 7.85
N GLY A 330 28.51 7.39 6.78
CA GLY A 330 29.84 7.97 6.71
C GLY A 330 30.09 9.12 7.69
N SER A 331 29.08 9.93 8.02
CA SER A 331 29.21 11.04 8.96
C SER A 331 29.17 10.60 10.43
N GLN A 332 28.55 9.48 10.77
CA GLN A 332 28.59 8.92 12.14
C GLN A 332 29.94 8.28 12.49
N PHE A 333 30.76 7.89 11.50
CA PHE A 333 32.09 7.33 11.72
C PHE A 333 33.23 8.37 11.69
N GLY A 334 32.94 9.63 11.31
CA GLY A 334 33.94 10.69 11.15
C GLY A 334 34.43 11.34 12.44
N ASP A 335 33.76 11.19 13.59
CA ASP A 335 34.06 11.93 14.83
C ASP A 335 34.56 11.08 16.00
N THR A 336 35.01 9.87 15.77
CA THR A 336 35.73 9.11 16.82
C THR A 336 37.21 9.42 16.77
N ARG A 337 37.66 10.32 17.65
CA ARG A 337 39.09 10.49 17.93
C ARG A 337 39.65 9.16 18.46
N ALA A 338 40.43 8.49 17.62
CA ALA A 338 41.10 7.27 17.96
C ALA A 338 42.23 7.56 18.95
N PHE A 339 42.09 7.11 20.19
CA PHE A 339 43.23 6.90 21.05
C PHE A 339 43.80 5.51 20.72
N ASN A 340 44.98 5.53 20.08
CA ASN A 340 45.92 4.41 19.91
C ASN A 340 45.34 3.00 19.70
N SER A 341 44.83 2.73 18.51
CA SER A 341 44.74 1.35 18.02
C SER A 341 44.84 1.37 16.48
N GLN A 342 45.69 0.53 15.91
CA GLN A 342 45.79 0.34 14.46
C GLN A 342 44.49 -0.24 13.93
N VAL A 343 43.86 0.49 13.00
CA VAL A 343 42.67 0.04 12.25
C VAL A 343 43.16 -0.45 10.89
N LEU A 344 42.98 -1.73 10.62
CA LEU A 344 43.09 -2.29 9.28
C LEU A 344 41.73 -2.14 8.57
N GLN A 345 41.67 -1.29 7.55
CA GLN A 345 40.50 -1.20 6.67
C GLN A 345 40.70 -2.09 5.43
N GLY A 346 39.75 -2.98 5.21
CA GLY A 346 39.62 -3.70 3.97
C GLY A 346 38.21 -3.56 3.43
N ASN A 347 38.07 -3.01 2.24
CA ASN A 347 36.80 -2.95 1.52
C ASN A 347 36.63 -4.21 0.70
N PHE A 348 35.61 -5.00 1.00
CA PHE A 348 35.10 -6.02 0.11
C PHE A 348 33.57 -5.86 -0.01
N TYR A 349 33.10 -5.55 -1.19
CA TYR A 349 31.68 -5.49 -1.58
C TYR A 349 30.74 -4.70 -0.64
N GLY A 350 31.13 -3.50 -0.22
CA GLY A 350 30.23 -2.60 0.49
C GLY A 350 29.89 -2.97 1.95
N VAL A 351 30.57 -3.93 2.54
CA VAL A 351 30.40 -4.33 3.94
C VAL A 351 31.70 -4.10 4.69
N THR A 352 31.68 -3.25 5.73
CA THR A 352 32.80 -3.04 6.65
C THR A 352 32.65 -3.98 7.83
N ILE A 353 33.56 -4.94 7.99
CA ILE A 353 33.63 -5.79 9.18
C ILE A 353 34.74 -5.25 10.08
N SER A 354 34.43 -4.78 11.28
CA SER A 354 35.40 -4.47 12.34
C SER A 354 35.40 -5.61 13.34
N SER A 355 36.52 -6.30 13.49
CA SER A 355 36.74 -7.25 14.59
C SER A 355 37.58 -6.58 15.69
N ARG A 356 37.07 -6.56 16.92
CA ARG A 356 37.83 -6.23 18.12
C ARG A 356 38.28 -7.52 18.80
N TYR A 357 39.59 -7.72 18.96
CA TYR A 357 40.13 -8.72 19.87
C TYR A 357 40.41 -8.07 21.21
N PRO A 358 39.96 -8.63 22.32
CA PRO A 358 40.39 -8.15 23.64
C PRO A 358 41.85 -8.57 23.90
N LYS A 359 42.71 -7.62 24.33
CA LYS A 359 44.03 -7.95 24.81
C LYS A 359 43.92 -8.66 26.15
N SER A 360 44.63 -9.78 26.25
CA SER A 360 44.88 -10.53 27.48
C SER A 360 45.53 -9.67 28.56
N PHE A 361 45.03 -9.75 29.76
CA PHE A 361 45.66 -9.19 30.96
C PHE A 361 46.95 -9.96 31.31
N PRO A 362 48.01 -9.31 31.76
CA PRO A 362 49.16 -10.01 32.28
C PRO A 362 48.82 -10.55 33.67
N SER A 363 49.23 -11.80 33.91
CA SER A 363 49.25 -12.44 35.22
C SER A 363 50.25 -11.72 36.12
N SER A 364 49.80 -11.18 37.21
CA SER A 364 50.68 -10.81 38.34
C SER A 364 50.81 -12.00 39.28
N GLY A 365 52.05 -12.33 39.58
CA GLY A 365 52.40 -13.24 40.63
C GLY A 365 52.07 -12.73 42.04
#